data_572583e535b5c2caefe162bfffaa89e2
#
_entry.id   572583e535b5c2caefe162bfffaa89e2
#
_cell.length_a   1.000
_cell.length_b   1.000
_cell.length_c   1.000
_cell.angle_alpha   90.00
_cell.angle_beta   90.00
_cell.angle_gamma   90.00
#
_symmetry.space_group_name_H-M   'P 1'
#
loop_
_entity.id
_entity.type
_entity.pdbx_description
1 polymer ?
#
loop_
_entity_poly.entity_id
_entity_poly.type
_entity_poly.pdbx_seq_one_letter_code
_entity_poly.pdbx_strand_id
1 'polypeptide(L)'
;MGIATTNETQRALARFGFVKGELPNFGTHNSVPYGGVLFLLPALLSQGLMTIKDTHTIKEGYYKLESIILTLAFMILCRIKNPEQLKQCSPGEMGKLLGLDRMPEIKCLRNKMADLFANKTTQSLNQKLALQWNETTDEHLFLYTDGHVKIYTGSKATLTKKFVSRQKLCLSATADFWLNDAKGLPLMVWTGELSEKLQCMIEDKMIPELLSTGMIASRDTTQNQTPVCTLIFDREAYEPKFFTRLWDLHRIAVITYRKNVKDKWDSKDFTEVEVLDNLNNKKTMLLAEKSIELNGNKYREIRCLTAREHQTALITTHPTLAMGTTAITLFNRWQQENFFKYMLADYSLDHLVQYGTEPIDVESKIVNPAYRVINYQLKKEREKLQRLKASLLKKVKLNTTEQLDQFKQTVAIKAMLLTQIEAKQKVVNQLTTDRNEIPAKIKLGELPEEKRYTKLKTESAYFMSTLKMICYRAESAIANLLQNMYGRYTEEKRMFIKNIITTPADLIPDIKNNTLTIKLHSLNTPKGNELVAQICKTLNESETIYPGTNLTMVYKSVVD
;
A
#
# COMPACT_ATOMS: atom_id res chain seq x y z
N MET A 1 26.10 23.71 -10.82
CA MET A 1 26.42 22.26 -10.64
C MET A 1 27.77 22.19 -9.98
N GLY A 2 27.84 21.65 -8.76
CA GLY A 2 29.14 21.41 -8.12
C GLY A 2 29.92 20.39 -8.94
N ILE A 3 31.17 20.66 -9.26
CA ILE A 3 32.08 19.75 -9.95
C ILE A 3 32.41 18.66 -8.93
N ALA A 4 31.80 17.49 -9.07
CA ALA A 4 32.21 16.34 -8.26
C ALA A 4 33.59 15.89 -8.71
N THR A 5 34.47 15.61 -7.76
CA THR A 5 35.75 14.94 -8.04
C THR A 5 35.42 13.59 -8.67
N THR A 6 35.97 13.27 -9.82
CA THR A 6 35.66 12.04 -10.54
C THR A 6 36.88 11.12 -10.49
N ASN A 7 36.68 9.89 -10.01
CA ASN A 7 37.72 8.85 -10.07
C ASN A 7 37.77 8.26 -11.50
N GLU A 8 38.37 9.04 -12.43
CA GLU A 8 38.36 8.71 -13.86
C GLU A 8 39.09 7.42 -14.18
N THR A 9 40.22 7.16 -13.50
CA THR A 9 41.00 5.94 -13.69
C THR A 9 40.18 4.70 -13.37
N GLN A 10 39.56 4.64 -12.20
CA GLN A 10 38.73 3.48 -11.80
C GLN A 10 37.48 3.32 -12.68
N ARG A 11 36.89 4.43 -13.11
CA ARG A 11 35.78 4.42 -14.04
C ARG A 11 36.16 3.88 -15.41
N ALA A 12 37.33 4.26 -15.90
CA ALA A 12 37.86 3.69 -17.15
C ALA A 12 38.17 2.21 -17.01
N LEU A 13 38.87 1.79 -15.95
CA LEU A 13 39.12 0.39 -15.66
C LEU A 13 37.84 -0.46 -15.57
N ALA A 14 36.82 0.04 -14.88
CA ALA A 14 35.53 -0.62 -14.80
C ALA A 14 34.80 -0.69 -16.15
N ARG A 15 34.94 0.36 -17.00
CA ARG A 15 34.37 0.35 -18.36
C ARG A 15 34.99 -0.72 -19.26
N PHE A 16 36.30 -0.96 -19.09
CA PHE A 16 37.04 -1.99 -19.85
C PHE A 16 36.99 -3.37 -19.19
N GLY A 17 36.28 -3.54 -18.07
CA GLY A 17 36.12 -4.82 -17.39
C GLY A 17 37.31 -5.27 -16.54
N PHE A 18 38.30 -4.37 -16.31
CA PHE A 18 39.45 -4.67 -15.44
C PHE A 18 39.11 -4.60 -13.95
N VAL A 19 38.04 -3.91 -13.58
CA VAL A 19 37.54 -3.81 -12.21
C VAL A 19 36.06 -4.16 -12.19
N LYS A 20 35.68 -5.08 -11.27
CA LYS A 20 34.29 -5.53 -11.09
C LYS A 20 33.54 -4.72 -10.05
N GLY A 21 33.56 -3.40 -10.20
CA GLY A 21 32.89 -2.45 -9.31
C GLY A 21 33.78 -1.87 -8.21
N GLU A 22 33.55 -0.61 -7.92
CA GLU A 22 34.29 0.12 -6.88
C GLU A 22 33.78 -0.26 -5.49
N LEU A 23 34.69 -0.40 -4.54
CA LEU A 23 34.36 -0.59 -3.12
C LEU A 23 34.16 0.77 -2.45
N PRO A 24 33.28 0.87 -1.45
CA PRO A 24 33.17 2.08 -0.66
C PRO A 24 34.51 2.43 0.01
N ASN A 25 34.93 3.66 -0.15
CA ASN A 25 36.10 4.23 0.49
C ASN A 25 35.74 5.60 1.06
N PHE A 26 35.73 5.71 2.38
CA PHE A 26 35.32 6.92 3.07
C PHE A 26 36.53 7.82 3.35
N GLY A 27 36.41 9.09 2.98
CA GLY A 27 37.27 10.17 3.45
C GLY A 27 36.64 10.93 4.61
N THR A 28 37.41 11.75 5.28
CA THR A 28 36.86 12.70 6.27
C THR A 28 36.11 13.82 5.56
N HIS A 29 34.84 13.94 5.85
CA HIS A 29 33.93 14.93 5.25
C HIS A 29 33.09 15.61 6.33
N ASN A 30 33.05 16.93 6.28
CA ASN A 30 32.23 17.73 7.18
C ASN A 30 30.93 18.13 6.50
N SER A 31 29.84 18.18 7.28
CA SER A 31 28.53 18.70 6.87
C SER A 31 27.97 18.08 5.59
N VAL A 32 28.03 16.74 5.49
CA VAL A 32 27.48 16.01 4.33
C VAL A 32 25.96 16.12 4.35
N PRO A 33 25.32 16.70 3.32
CA PRO A 33 23.88 16.82 3.24
C PRO A 33 23.21 15.45 3.32
N TYR A 34 22.06 15.38 4.02
CA TYR A 34 21.35 14.12 4.27
C TYR A 34 22.18 13.06 5.04
N GLY A 35 23.29 13.45 5.68
CA GLY A 35 24.14 12.52 6.44
C GLY A 35 23.38 11.71 7.49
N GLY A 36 22.32 12.29 8.05
CA GLY A 36 21.43 11.61 8.99
C GLY A 36 20.67 10.40 8.42
N VAL A 37 20.62 10.21 7.08
CA VAL A 37 20.05 8.99 6.49
C VAL A 37 20.80 7.72 6.93
N LEU A 38 22.11 7.87 7.25
CA LEU A 38 22.94 6.76 7.73
C LEU A 38 22.50 6.23 9.10
N PHE A 39 21.76 7.01 9.89
CA PHE A 39 21.13 6.55 11.14
C PHE A 39 20.06 5.49 10.92
N LEU A 40 19.53 5.38 9.69
CA LEU A 40 18.57 4.34 9.34
C LEU A 40 19.23 3.08 8.77
N LEU A 41 20.55 3.11 8.51
CA LEU A 41 21.25 1.98 7.89
C LEU A 41 21.19 0.69 8.73
N PRO A 42 21.41 0.69 10.07
CA PRO A 42 21.25 -0.52 10.87
C PRO A 42 19.85 -1.13 10.73
N ALA A 43 18.81 -0.30 10.81
CA ALA A 43 17.44 -0.73 10.65
C ALA A 43 17.14 -1.23 9.22
N LEU A 44 17.68 -0.60 8.17
CA LEU A 44 17.55 -1.09 6.79
C LEU A 44 18.15 -2.49 6.63
N LEU A 45 19.34 -2.71 7.20
CA LEU A 45 20.02 -4.00 7.11
C LEU A 45 19.27 -5.07 7.90
N SER A 46 18.79 -4.77 9.11
CA SER A 46 17.99 -5.69 9.92
C SER A 46 16.65 -6.03 9.25
N GLN A 47 16.07 -5.11 8.47
CA GLN A 47 14.86 -5.36 7.69
C GLN A 47 15.13 -6.02 6.33
N GLY A 48 16.34 -6.54 6.10
CA GLY A 48 16.66 -7.37 4.94
C GLY A 48 16.97 -6.58 3.66
N LEU A 49 17.49 -5.34 3.74
CA LEU A 49 17.85 -4.59 2.54
C LEU A 49 18.85 -5.38 1.66
N MET A 50 19.79 -6.08 2.25
CA MET A 50 20.80 -6.84 1.50
C MET A 50 20.31 -8.22 1.02
N THR A 51 19.16 -8.71 1.46
CA THR A 51 18.50 -9.92 0.92
C THR A 51 18.19 -9.77 -0.59
N ILE A 52 18.12 -8.53 -1.08
CA ILE A 52 17.99 -8.24 -2.52
C ILE A 52 19.12 -8.91 -3.32
N LYS A 53 20.32 -9.02 -2.78
CA LYS A 53 21.49 -9.66 -3.45
C LYS A 53 21.28 -11.14 -3.73
N ASP A 54 20.46 -11.82 -2.95
CA ASP A 54 20.19 -13.25 -3.11
C ASP A 54 19.26 -13.54 -4.30
N THR A 55 18.58 -12.53 -4.79
CA THR A 55 17.53 -12.70 -5.80
C THR A 55 17.74 -11.83 -7.04
N HIS A 56 18.51 -10.76 -6.95
CA HIS A 56 18.72 -9.81 -8.03
C HIS A 56 20.18 -9.63 -8.38
N THR A 57 20.44 -9.38 -9.65
CA THR A 57 21.77 -9.10 -10.20
C THR A 57 21.71 -7.89 -11.12
N ILE A 58 22.85 -7.24 -11.32
CA ILE A 58 23.01 -6.18 -12.31
C ILE A 58 24.24 -6.47 -13.17
N LYS A 59 24.29 -5.90 -14.37
CA LYS A 59 25.50 -5.95 -15.18
C LYS A 59 26.67 -5.31 -14.44
N GLU A 60 27.84 -5.89 -14.57
CA GLU A 60 29.07 -5.37 -13.99
C GLU A 60 29.37 -3.93 -14.48
N GLY A 61 30.17 -3.19 -13.73
CA GLY A 61 30.56 -1.81 -14.02
C GLY A 61 31.03 -1.12 -12.76
N TYR A 62 31.23 0.20 -12.79
CA TYR A 62 31.76 0.97 -11.67
C TYR A 62 30.94 0.84 -10.38
N TYR A 63 29.60 0.85 -10.48
CA TYR A 63 28.71 0.71 -9.32
C TYR A 63 28.34 -0.74 -9.09
N LYS A 64 28.64 -1.26 -7.90
CA LYS A 64 28.19 -2.57 -7.42
C LYS A 64 26.70 -2.59 -7.09
N LEU A 65 26.16 -3.80 -6.96
CA LEU A 65 24.75 -4.01 -6.62
C LEU A 65 24.39 -3.33 -5.28
N GLU A 66 25.25 -3.46 -4.26
CA GLU A 66 25.07 -2.85 -2.95
C GLU A 66 24.95 -1.31 -3.06
N SER A 67 25.81 -0.69 -3.85
CA SER A 67 25.78 0.77 -4.04
C SER A 67 24.50 1.22 -4.73
N ILE A 68 23.96 0.43 -5.67
CA ILE A 68 22.67 0.70 -6.32
C ILE A 68 21.52 0.53 -5.35
N ILE A 69 21.49 -0.55 -4.56
CA ILE A 69 20.47 -0.81 -3.55
C ILE A 69 20.44 0.32 -2.51
N LEU A 70 21.61 0.69 -1.97
CA LEU A 70 21.73 1.81 -1.02
C LEU A 70 21.29 3.13 -1.64
N THR A 71 21.68 3.40 -2.91
CA THR A 71 21.23 4.60 -3.62
C THR A 71 19.71 4.68 -3.66
N LEU A 72 19.03 3.59 -4.05
CA LEU A 72 17.57 3.54 -4.14
C LEU A 72 16.90 3.68 -2.76
N ALA A 73 17.44 3.01 -1.74
CA ALA A 73 16.93 3.10 -0.37
C ALA A 73 17.10 4.52 0.20
N PHE A 74 18.27 5.14 0.03
CA PHE A 74 18.49 6.51 0.48
C PHE A 74 17.65 7.52 -0.28
N MET A 75 17.44 7.34 -1.59
CA MET A 75 16.47 8.17 -2.33
C MET A 75 15.08 8.10 -1.71
N ILE A 76 14.59 6.90 -1.40
CA ILE A 76 13.26 6.73 -0.79
C ILE A 76 13.21 7.44 0.56
N LEU A 77 14.18 7.22 1.44
CA LEU A 77 14.24 7.80 2.78
C LEU A 77 14.42 9.33 2.73
N CYS A 78 15.19 9.86 1.79
CA CYS A 78 15.34 11.31 1.56
C CYS A 78 14.17 11.93 0.78
N ARG A 79 13.08 11.16 0.51
CA ARG A 79 11.89 11.62 -0.23
C ARG A 79 12.17 12.06 -1.66
N ILE A 80 13.22 11.52 -2.27
CA ILE A 80 13.55 11.69 -3.69
C ILE A 80 12.69 10.68 -4.47
N LYS A 81 11.61 11.16 -5.09
CA LYS A 81 10.51 10.33 -5.60
C LYS A 81 10.87 9.51 -6.85
N ASN A 82 11.82 9.99 -7.64
CA ASN A 82 12.24 9.36 -8.89
C ASN A 82 13.68 9.77 -9.25
N PRO A 83 14.37 9.02 -10.14
CA PRO A 83 15.72 9.33 -10.55
C PRO A 83 15.92 10.75 -11.11
N GLU A 84 14.89 11.35 -11.75
CA GLU A 84 14.99 12.70 -12.32
C GLU A 84 15.20 13.77 -11.26
N GLN A 85 14.67 13.58 -10.06
CA GLN A 85 14.85 14.52 -8.95
C GLN A 85 16.28 14.54 -8.41
N LEU A 86 17.11 13.54 -8.71
CA LEU A 86 18.54 13.57 -8.40
C LEU A 86 19.27 14.75 -9.05
N LYS A 87 18.72 15.36 -10.12
CA LYS A 87 19.25 16.61 -10.68
C LYS A 87 19.28 17.77 -9.69
N GLN A 88 18.45 17.70 -8.65
CA GLN A 88 18.38 18.73 -7.60
C GLN A 88 19.42 18.49 -6.48
N CYS A 89 20.06 17.32 -6.45
CA CYS A 89 21.07 16.95 -5.48
C CYS A 89 22.47 17.13 -6.08
N SER A 90 23.46 17.44 -5.24
CA SER A 90 24.86 17.39 -5.64
C SER A 90 25.31 15.92 -5.76
N PRO A 91 25.75 15.45 -6.93
CA PRO A 91 26.13 14.05 -7.10
C PRO A 91 27.31 13.63 -6.22
N GLY A 92 28.28 14.52 -6.00
CA GLY A 92 29.43 14.27 -5.13
C GLY A 92 29.03 14.18 -3.66
N GLU A 93 28.17 15.11 -3.19
CA GLU A 93 27.71 15.08 -1.80
C GLU A 93 26.92 13.80 -1.48
N MET A 94 26.02 13.40 -2.37
CA MET A 94 25.29 12.14 -2.22
C MET A 94 26.22 10.91 -2.37
N GLY A 95 27.30 11.02 -3.17
CA GLY A 95 28.32 9.99 -3.31
C GLY A 95 29.06 9.70 -2.01
N LYS A 96 29.32 10.73 -1.18
CA LYS A 96 29.96 10.58 0.13
C LYS A 96 29.18 9.63 1.06
N LEU A 97 27.84 9.63 0.98
CA LEU A 97 26.99 8.70 1.75
C LEU A 97 27.22 7.23 1.35
N LEU A 98 27.73 6.99 0.15
CA LEU A 98 28.04 5.68 -0.41
C LEU A 98 29.52 5.32 -0.30
N GLY A 99 30.38 6.20 0.23
CA GLY A 99 31.83 6.06 0.19
C GLY A 99 32.39 6.09 -1.25
N LEU A 100 31.72 6.80 -2.16
CA LEU A 100 32.06 6.89 -3.58
C LEU A 100 32.30 8.35 -3.98
N ASP A 101 33.04 8.55 -5.08
CA ASP A 101 33.29 9.86 -5.65
C ASP A 101 32.03 10.63 -6.00
N ARG A 102 31.01 9.92 -6.50
CA ARG A 102 29.68 10.46 -6.79
C ARG A 102 28.64 9.33 -6.87
N MET A 103 27.40 9.68 -6.64
CA MET A 103 26.27 8.77 -6.88
C MET A 103 26.08 8.47 -8.38
N PRO A 104 25.38 7.40 -8.75
CA PRO A 104 25.06 7.08 -10.14
C PRO A 104 24.30 8.21 -10.84
N GLU A 105 24.74 8.57 -12.04
CA GLU A 105 23.97 9.47 -12.90
C GLU A 105 22.62 8.85 -13.28
N ILE A 106 21.64 9.69 -13.58
CA ILE A 106 20.27 9.26 -13.87
C ILE A 106 20.20 8.17 -14.94
N LYS A 107 20.95 8.34 -16.05
CA LYS A 107 21.00 7.36 -17.14
C LYS A 107 21.60 6.03 -16.66
N CYS A 108 22.69 6.09 -15.89
CA CYS A 108 23.34 4.92 -15.31
C CYS A 108 22.39 4.22 -14.34
N LEU A 109 21.77 4.95 -13.41
CA LEU A 109 20.83 4.39 -12.44
C LEU A 109 19.64 3.72 -13.13
N ARG A 110 19.06 4.34 -14.17
CA ARG A 110 17.98 3.73 -14.96
C ARG A 110 18.37 2.44 -15.65
N ASN A 111 19.59 2.36 -16.20
CA ASN A 111 20.10 1.14 -16.81
C ASN A 111 20.25 0.05 -15.75
N LYS A 112 20.83 0.38 -14.58
CA LYS A 112 20.96 -0.58 -13.48
C LYS A 112 19.61 -1.02 -12.91
N MET A 113 18.63 -0.13 -12.83
CA MET A 113 17.25 -0.49 -12.47
C MET A 113 16.64 -1.43 -13.54
N ALA A 114 16.91 -1.20 -14.82
CA ALA A 114 16.43 -2.11 -15.87
C ALA A 114 17.05 -3.52 -15.74
N ASP A 115 18.35 -3.61 -15.37
CA ASP A 115 18.99 -4.88 -15.07
C ASP A 115 18.33 -5.59 -13.87
N LEU A 116 18.07 -4.86 -12.77
CA LEU A 116 17.36 -5.40 -11.59
C LEU A 116 16.00 -6.00 -11.93
N PHE A 117 15.25 -5.37 -12.85
CA PHE A 117 13.90 -5.81 -13.21
C PHE A 117 13.86 -6.90 -14.27
N ALA A 118 15.00 -7.19 -14.91
CA ALA A 118 15.07 -8.15 -16.01
C ALA A 118 14.78 -9.59 -15.54
N ASN A 119 15.21 -9.95 -14.35
CA ASN A 119 15.14 -11.32 -13.83
C ASN A 119 13.75 -11.73 -13.32
N LYS A 120 12.82 -10.78 -13.10
CA LYS A 120 11.48 -11.03 -12.59
C LYS A 120 11.46 -11.84 -11.27
N THR A 121 12.39 -11.55 -10.36
CA THR A 121 12.62 -12.28 -9.11
C THR A 121 12.05 -11.60 -7.86
N THR A 122 11.34 -10.49 -8.02
CA THR A 122 10.81 -9.72 -6.88
C THR A 122 9.82 -10.52 -6.03
N GLN A 123 9.07 -11.46 -6.62
CA GLN A 123 8.20 -12.34 -5.84
C GLN A 123 9.00 -13.18 -4.84
N SER A 124 10.11 -13.79 -5.29
CA SER A 124 11.00 -14.56 -4.40
C SER A 124 11.62 -13.69 -3.30
N LEU A 125 12.00 -12.44 -3.62
CA LEU A 125 12.46 -11.48 -2.63
C LEU A 125 11.38 -11.18 -1.58
N ASN A 126 10.15 -10.91 -2.02
CA ASN A 126 9.02 -10.60 -1.14
C ASN A 126 8.73 -11.77 -0.18
N GLN A 127 8.76 -13.00 -0.69
CA GLN A 127 8.60 -14.23 0.11
C GLN A 127 9.69 -14.37 1.18
N LYS A 128 10.98 -14.22 0.80
CA LYS A 128 12.10 -14.28 1.75
C LYS A 128 11.98 -13.24 2.86
N LEU A 129 11.64 -12.00 2.49
CA LEU A 129 11.46 -10.91 3.46
C LEU A 129 10.28 -11.18 4.39
N ALA A 130 9.15 -11.64 3.85
CA ALA A 130 7.98 -11.95 4.65
C ALA A 130 8.25 -13.03 5.69
N LEU A 131 8.99 -14.09 5.31
CA LEU A 131 9.45 -15.12 6.26
C LEU A 131 10.35 -14.53 7.33
N GLN A 132 11.39 -13.78 6.95
CA GLN A 132 12.30 -13.11 7.89
C GLN A 132 11.54 -12.22 8.89
N TRP A 133 10.50 -11.53 8.46
CA TRP A 133 9.72 -10.65 9.31
C TRP A 133 8.71 -11.41 10.20
N ASN A 134 8.36 -12.64 9.84
CA ASN A 134 7.40 -13.47 10.58
C ASN A 134 8.05 -14.45 11.56
N GLU A 135 9.36 -14.70 11.46
CA GLU A 135 10.11 -15.67 12.30
C GLU A 135 10.04 -15.42 13.82
N THR A 136 9.46 -14.29 14.24
CA THR A 136 9.50 -13.84 15.63
C THR A 136 8.21 -14.08 16.43
N THR A 137 7.17 -14.75 15.87
CA THR A 137 5.89 -14.87 16.58
C THR A 137 5.31 -16.29 16.53
N ASP A 138 5.26 -16.94 17.71
CA ASP A 138 4.40 -18.11 17.99
C ASP A 138 2.92 -17.73 18.16
N GLU A 139 2.56 -16.48 17.92
CA GLU A 139 1.21 -15.95 18.10
C GLU A 139 0.35 -16.19 16.86
N HIS A 140 -0.97 -16.31 17.08
CA HIS A 140 -1.94 -16.44 16.00
C HIS A 140 -1.85 -15.27 15.01
N LEU A 141 -1.75 -15.60 13.72
CA LEU A 141 -1.53 -14.63 12.64
C LEU A 141 -2.83 -13.87 12.29
N PHE A 142 -2.85 -12.57 12.61
CA PHE A 142 -3.86 -11.63 12.12
C PHE A 142 -3.29 -10.85 10.94
N LEU A 143 -3.88 -11.03 9.76
CA LEU A 143 -3.40 -10.49 8.50
C LEU A 143 -4.42 -9.52 7.90
N TYR A 144 -4.04 -8.26 7.75
CA TYR A 144 -4.87 -7.21 7.20
C TYR A 144 -4.60 -7.07 5.71
N THR A 145 -5.64 -7.21 4.89
CA THR A 145 -5.50 -7.06 3.44
C THR A 145 -6.40 -5.96 2.89
N ASP A 146 -5.85 -5.16 1.98
CA ASP A 146 -6.56 -4.08 1.30
C ASP A 146 -5.97 -3.84 -0.10
N GLY A 147 -6.80 -3.31 -1.00
CA GLY A 147 -6.43 -2.93 -2.35
C GLY A 147 -6.13 -1.45 -2.47
N HIS A 148 -5.02 -1.10 -3.14
CA HIS A 148 -4.65 0.28 -3.44
C HIS A 148 -4.58 0.53 -4.93
N VAL A 149 -5.35 1.52 -5.42
CA VAL A 149 -5.42 1.87 -6.84
C VAL A 149 -4.39 2.95 -7.17
N LYS A 150 -3.51 2.68 -8.15
CA LYS A 150 -2.51 3.60 -8.69
C LYS A 150 -2.95 4.12 -10.06
N ILE A 151 -3.20 5.41 -10.16
CA ILE A 151 -3.68 6.04 -11.40
C ILE A 151 -2.53 6.14 -12.39
N TYR A 152 -2.81 5.76 -13.63
CA TYR A 152 -1.89 5.91 -14.75
C TYR A 152 -2.22 7.18 -15.55
N THR A 153 -1.30 8.11 -15.56
CA THR A 153 -1.42 9.39 -16.30
C THR A 153 -0.60 9.43 -17.58
N GLY A 154 0.13 8.33 -17.88
CA GLY A 154 0.96 8.24 -19.09
C GLY A 154 0.14 7.98 -20.36
N SER A 155 0.77 8.19 -21.52
CA SER A 155 0.17 7.98 -22.85
C SER A 155 0.62 6.70 -23.56
N LYS A 156 1.63 5.99 -23.02
CA LYS A 156 2.24 4.84 -23.72
C LYS A 156 1.47 3.53 -23.59
N ALA A 157 0.62 3.40 -22.57
CA ALA A 157 -0.16 2.19 -22.33
C ALA A 157 -1.65 2.47 -22.46
N THR A 158 -2.37 1.58 -23.15
CA THR A 158 -3.84 1.61 -23.22
C THR A 158 -4.38 0.67 -22.13
N LEU A 159 -4.45 1.16 -20.89
CA LEU A 159 -4.93 0.38 -19.75
C LEU A 159 -6.46 0.34 -19.68
N THR A 160 -6.99 -0.70 -19.05
CA THR A 160 -8.41 -0.78 -18.71
C THR A 160 -8.80 0.35 -17.75
N LYS A 161 -10.02 0.88 -17.92
CA LYS A 161 -10.56 1.96 -17.06
C LYS A 161 -11.55 1.39 -16.06
N LYS A 162 -11.45 1.82 -14.81
CA LYS A 162 -12.41 1.50 -13.74
C LYS A 162 -12.75 2.78 -12.97
N PHE A 163 -13.88 2.80 -12.32
CA PHE A 163 -14.26 3.91 -11.45
C PHE A 163 -13.34 3.95 -10.23
N VAL A 164 -12.66 5.06 -10.07
CA VAL A 164 -11.78 5.34 -8.93
C VAL A 164 -12.54 6.24 -7.96
N SER A 165 -12.94 5.69 -6.81
CA SER A 165 -13.83 6.35 -5.85
C SER A 165 -13.26 7.67 -5.32
N ARG A 166 -11.95 7.77 -5.10
CA ARG A 166 -11.28 9.00 -4.63
C ARG A 166 -11.45 10.17 -5.59
N GLN A 167 -11.34 9.93 -6.92
CA GLN A 167 -11.49 10.95 -7.95
C GLN A 167 -12.91 11.05 -8.51
N LYS A 168 -13.78 10.10 -8.17
CA LYS A 168 -15.14 9.99 -8.73
C LYS A 168 -15.19 9.92 -10.27
N LEU A 169 -14.13 9.39 -10.88
CA LEU A 169 -13.92 9.30 -12.32
C LEU A 169 -13.54 7.87 -12.74
N CYS A 170 -13.83 7.51 -14.01
CA CYS A 170 -13.32 6.30 -14.63
C CYS A 170 -11.95 6.57 -15.24
N LEU A 171 -10.89 6.07 -14.60
CA LEU A 171 -9.50 6.32 -14.97
C LEU A 171 -8.76 5.02 -15.27
N SER A 172 -7.74 5.12 -16.13
CA SER A 172 -6.75 4.07 -16.34
C SER A 172 -5.90 3.92 -15.08
N ALA A 173 -5.74 2.72 -14.57
CA ALA A 173 -4.98 2.49 -13.33
C ALA A 173 -4.53 1.03 -13.23
N THR A 174 -3.64 0.76 -12.28
CA THR A 174 -3.28 -0.57 -11.77
C THR A 174 -3.73 -0.69 -10.32
N ALA A 175 -3.73 -1.87 -9.76
CA ALA A 175 -4.03 -2.10 -8.36
C ALA A 175 -2.88 -2.85 -7.69
N ASP A 176 -2.47 -2.41 -6.51
CA ASP A 176 -1.62 -3.19 -5.61
C ASP A 176 -2.48 -3.71 -4.46
N PHE A 177 -2.23 -4.94 -4.06
CA PHE A 177 -2.89 -5.58 -2.93
C PHE A 177 -1.86 -5.81 -1.84
N TRP A 178 -2.12 -5.30 -0.68
CA TRP A 178 -1.19 -5.26 0.43
C TRP A 178 -1.63 -6.17 1.56
N LEU A 179 -0.68 -6.86 2.15
CA LEU A 179 -0.86 -7.66 3.34
C LEU A 179 -0.02 -7.05 4.46
N ASN A 180 -0.65 -6.71 5.58
CA ASN A 180 -0.02 -6.13 6.75
C ASN A 180 -0.24 -7.05 7.97
N ASP A 181 0.70 -7.01 8.90
CA ASP A 181 0.58 -7.70 10.19
C ASP A 181 -0.34 -6.96 11.18
N ALA A 182 -0.53 -7.52 12.37
CA ALA A 182 -1.33 -6.93 13.44
C ALA A 182 -0.79 -5.57 13.93
N LYS A 183 0.48 -5.28 13.72
CA LYS A 183 1.10 -3.98 14.06
C LYS A 183 0.95 -2.94 12.95
N GLY A 184 0.30 -3.30 11.84
CA GLY A 184 0.12 -2.45 10.66
C GLY A 184 1.38 -2.36 9.77
N LEU A 185 2.40 -3.20 10.01
CA LEU A 185 3.59 -3.23 9.17
C LEU A 185 3.34 -4.08 7.93
N PRO A 186 3.78 -3.64 6.73
CA PRO A 186 3.59 -4.39 5.50
C PRO A 186 4.43 -5.66 5.51
N LEU A 187 3.82 -6.80 5.16
CA LEU A 187 4.45 -8.10 5.01
C LEU A 187 4.67 -8.47 3.56
N MET A 188 3.65 -8.31 2.74
CA MET A 188 3.68 -8.67 1.32
C MET A 188 2.88 -7.69 0.48
N VAL A 189 3.21 -7.61 -0.81
CA VAL A 189 2.45 -6.83 -1.78
C VAL A 189 2.33 -7.63 -3.08
N TRP A 190 1.22 -7.49 -3.78
CA TRP A 190 0.99 -8.03 -5.10
C TRP A 190 0.53 -6.92 -6.03
N THR A 191 1.15 -6.81 -7.18
CA THR A 191 0.70 -5.88 -8.22
C THR A 191 -0.20 -6.62 -9.19
N GLY A 192 -1.39 -6.09 -9.41
CA GLY A 192 -2.40 -6.68 -10.28
C GLY A 192 -3.02 -5.67 -11.26
N GLU A 193 -3.91 -6.18 -12.10
CA GLU A 193 -4.71 -5.34 -12.96
C GLU A 193 -5.87 -4.71 -12.17
N LEU A 194 -6.31 -3.54 -12.63
CA LEU A 194 -7.42 -2.82 -12.00
C LEU A 194 -8.73 -3.62 -11.96
N SER A 195 -8.90 -4.58 -12.88
CA SER A 195 -10.08 -5.45 -12.98
C SER A 195 -10.09 -6.58 -11.96
N GLU A 196 -8.95 -6.92 -11.36
CA GLU A 196 -8.87 -7.99 -10.35
C GLU A 196 -9.66 -7.61 -9.09
N LYS A 197 -10.41 -8.56 -8.58
CA LYS A 197 -11.15 -8.40 -7.33
C LYS A 197 -10.27 -8.86 -6.18
N LEU A 198 -10.40 -8.22 -5.02
CA LEU A 198 -9.68 -8.62 -3.82
C LEU A 198 -9.91 -10.09 -3.44
N GLN A 199 -11.13 -10.61 -3.62
CA GLN A 199 -11.45 -12.03 -3.40
C GLN A 199 -10.59 -12.96 -4.26
N CYS A 200 -10.52 -12.71 -5.59
CA CYS A 200 -9.70 -13.51 -6.51
C CYS A 200 -8.21 -13.39 -6.15
N MET A 201 -7.77 -12.19 -5.77
CA MET A 201 -6.40 -11.99 -5.34
C MET A 201 -6.07 -12.83 -4.09
N ILE A 202 -6.98 -12.88 -3.12
CA ILE A 202 -6.82 -13.69 -1.90
C ILE A 202 -6.78 -15.18 -2.26
N GLU A 203 -7.77 -15.69 -3.02
CA GLU A 203 -7.88 -17.12 -3.33
C GLU A 203 -6.79 -17.60 -4.30
N ASP A 204 -6.50 -16.84 -5.36
CA ASP A 204 -5.67 -17.31 -6.48
C ASP A 204 -4.17 -17.00 -6.31
N LYS A 205 -3.82 -16.02 -5.45
CA LYS A 205 -2.43 -15.57 -5.28
C LYS A 205 -1.96 -15.54 -3.82
N MET A 206 -2.68 -14.85 -2.91
CA MET A 206 -2.21 -14.66 -1.54
C MET A 206 -2.13 -15.98 -0.78
N ILE A 207 -3.22 -16.76 -0.76
CA ILE A 207 -3.26 -18.03 -0.02
C ILE A 207 -2.25 -19.04 -0.56
N PRO A 208 -2.18 -19.30 -1.88
CA PRO A 208 -1.15 -20.20 -2.43
C PRO A 208 0.27 -19.77 -2.07
N GLU A 209 0.56 -18.47 -2.07
CA GLU A 209 1.88 -17.96 -1.72
C GLU A 209 2.18 -18.08 -0.22
N LEU A 210 1.22 -17.77 0.65
CA LEU A 210 1.36 -17.96 2.10
C LEU A 210 1.57 -19.44 2.47
N LEU A 211 0.91 -20.37 1.78
CA LEU A 211 1.10 -21.81 1.96
C LEU A 211 2.47 -22.27 1.43
N SER A 212 2.86 -21.83 0.24
CA SER A 212 4.12 -22.24 -0.39
C SER A 212 5.36 -21.77 0.36
N THR A 213 5.25 -20.62 1.04
CA THR A 213 6.32 -20.09 1.88
C THR A 213 6.34 -20.72 3.28
N GLY A 214 5.30 -21.45 3.67
CA GLY A 214 5.15 -21.97 5.04
C GLY A 214 4.77 -20.90 6.08
N MET A 215 4.41 -19.70 5.66
CA MET A 215 3.94 -18.64 6.58
C MET A 215 2.62 -19.01 7.25
N ILE A 216 1.77 -19.77 6.56
CA ILE A 216 0.63 -20.46 7.12
C ILE A 216 0.74 -21.96 6.86
N ALA A 217 0.32 -22.77 7.83
CA ALA A 217 0.28 -24.22 7.67
C ALA A 217 -0.81 -24.61 6.63
N SER A 218 -0.57 -25.70 5.91
CA SER A 218 -1.64 -26.37 5.18
C SER A 218 -2.65 -26.94 6.18
N ARG A 219 -3.93 -27.03 5.74
CA ARG A 219 -5.03 -27.54 6.57
C ARG A 219 -4.65 -28.88 7.20
N ASP A 220 -4.60 -28.93 8.54
CA ASP A 220 -4.60 -30.19 9.27
C ASP A 220 -6.05 -30.66 9.44
N THR A 221 -6.37 -31.81 8.87
CA THR A 221 -7.72 -32.41 8.94
C THR A 221 -8.02 -32.99 10.33
N THR A 222 -7.01 -33.17 11.17
CA THR A 222 -7.13 -33.76 12.52
C THR A 222 -7.43 -32.70 13.60
N GLN A 223 -7.05 -31.43 13.39
CA GLN A 223 -7.32 -30.33 14.32
C GLN A 223 -8.56 -29.55 13.89
N ASN A 224 -9.70 -29.91 14.42
CA ASN A 224 -10.99 -29.55 13.85
C ASN A 224 -11.47 -28.09 13.98
N GLN A 225 -10.89 -27.21 14.80
CA GLN A 225 -11.51 -25.90 15.05
C GLN A 225 -10.57 -24.70 15.14
N THR A 226 -9.25 -24.88 15.14
CA THR A 226 -8.32 -23.75 15.23
C THR A 226 -8.03 -23.20 13.83
N PRO A 227 -8.23 -21.90 13.58
CA PRO A 227 -7.86 -21.32 12.30
C PRO A 227 -6.34 -21.22 12.16
N VAL A 228 -5.80 -21.44 10.96
CA VAL A 228 -4.37 -21.28 10.66
C VAL A 228 -3.95 -19.81 10.66
N CYS A 229 -4.85 -18.93 10.27
CA CYS A 229 -4.72 -17.47 10.40
C CYS A 229 -6.10 -16.81 10.34
N THR A 230 -6.15 -15.52 10.63
CA THR A 230 -7.36 -14.70 10.48
C THR A 230 -7.09 -13.57 9.49
N LEU A 231 -7.87 -13.51 8.41
CA LEU A 231 -7.84 -12.42 7.44
C LEU A 231 -8.82 -11.32 7.84
N ILE A 232 -8.34 -10.09 7.84
CA ILE A 232 -9.12 -8.89 8.14
C ILE A 232 -9.15 -8.00 6.88
N PHE A 233 -10.35 -7.66 6.41
CA PHE A 233 -10.52 -6.80 5.24
C PHE A 233 -11.80 -5.98 5.30
N ASP A 234 -11.87 -4.95 4.46
CA ASP A 234 -13.06 -4.12 4.31
C ASP A 234 -14.15 -4.84 3.49
N ARG A 235 -15.29 -4.19 3.38
CA ARG A 235 -16.47 -4.64 2.60
C ARG A 235 -16.17 -4.96 1.14
N GLU A 236 -15.00 -4.64 0.59
CA GLU A 236 -14.65 -4.94 -0.80
C GLU A 236 -14.70 -6.45 -1.08
N ALA A 237 -14.15 -7.28 -0.19
CA ALA A 237 -14.19 -8.74 -0.33
C ALA A 237 -15.39 -9.41 0.38
N TYR A 238 -16.42 -8.65 0.76
CA TYR A 238 -17.58 -9.20 1.48
C TYR A 238 -18.45 -10.09 0.58
N GLU A 239 -18.39 -11.39 0.82
CA GLU A 239 -19.27 -12.41 0.22
C GLU A 239 -19.34 -13.63 1.15
N PRO A 240 -20.53 -13.98 1.73
CA PRO A 240 -20.63 -15.10 2.65
C PRO A 240 -20.14 -16.44 2.10
N LYS A 241 -20.42 -16.76 0.83
CA LYS A 241 -19.91 -17.98 0.17
C LYS A 241 -18.38 -18.03 0.13
N PHE A 242 -17.73 -16.89 -0.07
CA PHE A 242 -16.27 -16.77 -0.03
C PHE A 242 -15.72 -17.06 1.38
N PHE A 243 -16.38 -16.55 2.43
CA PHE A 243 -15.96 -16.83 3.82
C PHE A 243 -16.04 -18.32 4.15
N THR A 244 -17.12 -18.98 3.71
CA THR A 244 -17.28 -20.43 3.87
C THR A 244 -16.18 -21.19 3.13
N ARG A 245 -15.83 -20.81 1.88
CA ARG A 245 -14.74 -21.45 1.14
C ARG A 245 -13.40 -21.30 1.84
N LEU A 246 -13.07 -20.11 2.34
CA LEU A 246 -11.83 -19.87 3.09
C LEU A 246 -11.71 -20.76 4.31
N TRP A 247 -12.82 -20.92 5.04
CA TRP A 247 -12.89 -21.79 6.21
C TRP A 247 -12.78 -23.27 5.85
N ASP A 248 -13.59 -23.73 4.90
CA ASP A 248 -13.70 -25.15 4.54
C ASP A 248 -12.44 -25.67 3.86
N LEU A 249 -11.85 -24.89 2.95
CA LEU A 249 -10.68 -25.31 2.16
C LEU A 249 -9.36 -25.09 2.89
N HIS A 250 -9.23 -24.01 3.67
CA HIS A 250 -7.95 -23.57 4.19
C HIS A 250 -7.92 -23.36 5.71
N ARG A 251 -9.03 -23.49 6.43
CA ARG A 251 -9.14 -23.10 7.85
C ARG A 251 -8.70 -21.67 8.13
N ILE A 252 -8.96 -20.77 7.21
CA ILE A 252 -8.71 -19.35 7.36
C ILE A 252 -9.96 -18.68 7.89
N ALA A 253 -9.84 -18.05 9.07
CA ALA A 253 -10.92 -17.25 9.63
C ALA A 253 -10.98 -15.86 8.97
N VAL A 254 -12.15 -15.24 9.04
CA VAL A 254 -12.39 -13.90 8.47
C VAL A 254 -12.99 -13.00 9.54
N ILE A 255 -12.57 -11.73 9.56
CA ILE A 255 -13.23 -10.64 10.28
C ILE A 255 -13.45 -9.48 9.29
N THR A 256 -14.71 -9.02 9.15
CA THR A 256 -15.06 -7.91 8.25
C THR A 256 -16.31 -7.18 8.71
N TYR A 257 -16.55 -5.99 8.17
CA TYR A 257 -17.82 -5.27 8.40
C TYR A 257 -18.99 -5.96 7.69
N ARG A 258 -20.12 -6.13 8.38
CA ARG A 258 -21.36 -6.65 7.78
C ARG A 258 -21.96 -5.64 6.80
N LYS A 259 -22.41 -6.13 5.64
CA LYS A 259 -23.17 -5.36 4.64
C LYS A 259 -24.69 -5.50 4.86
N ASN A 260 -25.43 -4.49 4.42
CA ASN A 260 -26.89 -4.50 4.33
C ASN A 260 -27.61 -4.74 5.68
N VAL A 261 -27.07 -4.21 6.76
CA VAL A 261 -27.72 -4.23 8.09
C VAL A 261 -28.93 -3.30 8.06
N LYS A 262 -30.13 -3.83 8.32
CA LYS A 262 -31.38 -3.06 8.31
C LYS A 262 -32.01 -2.95 9.71
N ASP A 263 -31.72 -3.93 10.56
CA ASP A 263 -32.23 -4.06 11.92
C ASP A 263 -31.33 -3.35 12.94
N LYS A 264 -31.92 -2.94 14.05
CA LYS A 264 -31.19 -2.50 15.24
C LYS A 264 -31.42 -3.52 16.36
N TRP A 265 -30.39 -3.77 17.16
CA TRP A 265 -30.52 -4.57 18.39
C TRP A 265 -30.91 -3.65 19.55
N ASP A 266 -31.59 -4.20 20.56
CA ASP A 266 -31.94 -3.45 21.77
C ASP A 266 -30.63 -3.01 22.46
N SER A 267 -30.61 -1.78 22.96
CA SER A 267 -29.46 -1.24 23.73
C SER A 267 -29.16 -2.05 25.00
N LYS A 268 -30.14 -2.75 25.55
CA LYS A 268 -30.00 -3.66 26.70
C LYS A 268 -29.16 -4.91 26.40
N ASP A 269 -29.05 -5.28 25.13
CA ASP A 269 -28.26 -6.45 24.72
C ASP A 269 -26.73 -6.17 24.78
N PHE A 270 -26.35 -4.90 24.90
CA PHE A 270 -24.94 -4.49 24.86
C PHE A 270 -24.36 -4.46 26.28
N THR A 271 -23.18 -5.05 26.41
CA THR A 271 -22.39 -5.07 27.65
C THR A 271 -21.08 -4.32 27.49
N GLU A 272 -20.59 -3.74 28.57
CA GLU A 272 -19.28 -3.13 28.61
C GLU A 272 -18.19 -4.21 28.61
N VAL A 273 -17.26 -4.10 27.66
CA VAL A 273 -16.13 -5.03 27.51
C VAL A 273 -14.82 -4.23 27.51
N GLU A 274 -13.94 -4.52 28.44
CA GLU A 274 -12.58 -3.97 28.41
C GLU A 274 -11.74 -4.72 27.36
N VAL A 275 -11.08 -3.97 26.49
CA VAL A 275 -10.16 -4.49 25.46
C VAL A 275 -8.84 -3.74 25.53
N LEU A 276 -7.76 -4.40 25.14
CA LEU A 276 -6.45 -3.78 24.95
C LEU A 276 -6.27 -3.48 23.46
N ASP A 277 -5.91 -2.25 23.14
CA ASP A 277 -5.48 -1.93 21.77
C ASP A 277 -4.03 -2.40 21.52
N ASN A 278 -3.55 -2.29 20.29
CA ASN A 278 -2.19 -2.73 19.91
C ASN A 278 -1.07 -1.92 20.59
N LEU A 279 -1.40 -0.87 21.33
CA LEU A 279 -0.48 -0.09 22.16
C LEU A 279 -0.62 -0.42 23.65
N ASN A 280 -1.34 -1.51 23.97
CA ASN A 280 -1.68 -1.93 25.34
C ASN A 280 -2.50 -0.89 26.14
N ASN A 281 -3.18 0.04 25.46
CA ASN A 281 -4.09 0.94 26.14
C ASN A 281 -5.43 0.25 26.37
N LYS A 282 -5.95 0.36 27.59
CA LYS A 282 -7.29 -0.12 27.93
C LYS A 282 -8.35 0.76 27.26
N LYS A 283 -9.32 0.13 26.59
CA LYS A 283 -10.49 0.75 25.99
C LYS A 283 -11.74 0.00 26.44
N THR A 284 -12.77 0.71 26.83
CA THR A 284 -14.08 0.15 27.11
C THR A 284 -14.96 0.29 25.89
N MET A 285 -15.63 -0.77 25.48
CA MET A 285 -16.51 -0.83 24.33
C MET A 285 -17.85 -1.47 24.74
N LEU A 286 -18.97 -0.90 24.27
CA LEU A 286 -20.30 -1.50 24.39
C LEU A 286 -20.49 -2.48 23.23
N LEU A 287 -20.48 -3.78 23.52
CA LEU A 287 -20.54 -4.85 22.54
C LEU A 287 -21.70 -5.80 22.82
N ALA A 288 -22.26 -6.36 21.74
CA ALA A 288 -23.22 -7.44 21.77
C ALA A 288 -22.89 -8.46 20.68
N GLU A 289 -23.16 -9.75 20.93
CA GLU A 289 -22.91 -10.83 19.97
C GLU A 289 -24.16 -11.70 19.79
N LYS A 290 -24.46 -12.04 18.54
CA LYS A 290 -25.51 -12.99 18.17
C LYS A 290 -25.07 -13.89 17.02
N SER A 291 -25.55 -15.12 17.00
CA SER A 291 -25.43 -15.99 15.82
C SER A 291 -26.44 -15.58 14.77
N ILE A 292 -25.98 -15.44 13.54
CA ILE A 292 -26.84 -15.12 12.39
C ILE A 292 -26.67 -16.15 11.28
N GLU A 293 -27.70 -16.29 10.46
CA GLU A 293 -27.66 -17.14 9.28
C GLU A 293 -27.62 -16.28 8.00
N LEU A 294 -26.65 -16.54 7.13
CA LEU A 294 -26.51 -15.90 5.82
C LEU A 294 -26.24 -16.98 4.77
N ASN A 295 -27.11 -17.07 3.77
CA ASN A 295 -27.00 -18.04 2.68
C ASN A 295 -26.90 -19.51 3.18
N GLY A 296 -27.61 -19.86 4.24
CA GLY A 296 -27.62 -21.20 4.82
C GLY A 296 -26.43 -21.54 5.74
N ASN A 297 -25.54 -20.61 5.99
CA ASN A 297 -24.39 -20.79 6.88
C ASN A 297 -24.51 -19.89 8.12
N LYS A 298 -24.09 -20.40 9.26
CA LYS A 298 -24.07 -19.66 10.54
C LYS A 298 -22.78 -18.88 10.70
N TYR A 299 -22.91 -17.63 11.15
CA TYR A 299 -21.81 -16.73 11.44
C TYR A 299 -22.03 -16.06 12.79
N ARG A 300 -20.95 -15.62 13.41
CA ARG A 300 -20.98 -14.76 14.59
C ARG A 300 -21.06 -13.31 14.11
N GLU A 301 -22.11 -12.60 14.51
CA GLU A 301 -22.22 -11.16 14.32
C GLU A 301 -21.97 -10.45 15.65
N ILE A 302 -21.05 -9.51 15.65
CA ILE A 302 -20.76 -8.66 16.80
C ILE A 302 -21.13 -7.23 16.42
N ARG A 303 -21.81 -6.53 17.33
CA ARG A 303 -22.10 -5.09 17.15
C ARG A 303 -21.46 -4.27 18.22
N CYS A 304 -20.90 -3.13 17.82
CA CYS A 304 -20.42 -2.08 18.69
C CYS A 304 -21.41 -0.92 18.71
N LEU A 305 -21.89 -0.55 19.89
CA LEU A 305 -22.75 0.61 20.09
C LEU A 305 -21.89 1.82 20.45
N THR A 306 -21.99 2.87 19.64
CA THR A 306 -21.29 4.12 19.89
C THR A 306 -22.10 5.05 20.79
N ALA A 307 -21.46 6.06 21.41
CA ALA A 307 -22.14 7.08 22.22
C ALA A 307 -23.23 7.86 21.45
N ARG A 308 -23.23 7.81 20.12
CA ARG A 308 -24.26 8.42 19.26
C ARG A 308 -25.34 7.40 18.84
N GLU A 309 -25.50 6.32 19.56
CA GLU A 309 -26.46 5.23 19.29
C GLU A 309 -26.31 4.59 17.89
N HIS A 310 -25.16 4.73 17.26
CA HIS A 310 -24.86 4.04 16.02
C HIS A 310 -24.33 2.65 16.31
N GLN A 311 -24.92 1.64 15.65
CA GLN A 311 -24.49 0.23 15.76
C GLN A 311 -23.62 -0.12 14.56
N THR A 312 -22.32 -0.38 14.83
CA THR A 312 -21.39 -0.89 13.83
C THR A 312 -21.40 -2.42 13.90
N ALA A 313 -21.88 -3.07 12.85
CA ALA A 313 -21.95 -4.53 12.77
C ALA A 313 -20.72 -5.10 12.05
N LEU A 314 -20.13 -6.11 12.63
CA LEU A 314 -19.05 -6.92 12.08
C LEU A 314 -19.42 -8.39 12.09
N ILE A 315 -18.81 -9.16 11.22
CA ILE A 315 -19.04 -10.60 11.06
C ILE A 315 -17.69 -11.32 11.12
N THR A 316 -17.70 -12.50 11.75
CA THR A 316 -16.53 -13.35 11.80
C THR A 316 -16.88 -14.83 11.61
N THR A 317 -15.96 -15.57 10.99
CA THR A 317 -15.96 -17.03 10.95
C THR A 317 -15.04 -17.63 12.00
N HIS A 318 -14.31 -16.83 12.79
CA HIS A 318 -13.44 -17.33 13.85
C HIS A 318 -14.31 -17.94 14.98
N PRO A 319 -14.16 -19.26 15.30
CA PRO A 319 -15.12 -19.94 16.15
C PRO A 319 -15.07 -19.50 17.62
N THR A 320 -13.87 -19.20 18.14
CA THR A 320 -13.63 -19.06 19.59
C THR A 320 -13.05 -17.70 20.01
N LEU A 321 -12.68 -16.84 19.05
CA LEU A 321 -12.08 -15.54 19.39
C LEU A 321 -13.05 -14.71 20.23
N ALA A 322 -12.59 -14.15 21.34
CA ALA A 322 -13.41 -13.32 22.22
C ALA A 322 -14.04 -12.13 21.48
N MET A 323 -15.26 -11.77 21.83
CA MET A 323 -16.04 -10.68 21.22
C MET A 323 -15.24 -9.35 21.21
N GLY A 324 -14.63 -9.00 22.34
CA GLY A 324 -13.81 -7.78 22.47
C GLY A 324 -12.58 -7.81 21.55
N THR A 325 -11.86 -8.93 21.53
CA THR A 325 -10.69 -9.12 20.64
C THR A 325 -11.10 -9.04 19.17
N THR A 326 -12.22 -9.67 18.79
CA THR A 326 -12.73 -9.59 17.40
C THR A 326 -13.03 -8.15 17.00
N ALA A 327 -13.70 -7.39 17.88
CA ALA A 327 -14.05 -6.00 17.61
C ALA A 327 -12.80 -5.11 17.48
N ILE A 328 -11.88 -5.17 18.45
CA ILE A 328 -10.68 -4.33 18.43
C ILE A 328 -9.76 -4.69 17.26
N THR A 329 -9.66 -5.96 16.88
CA THR A 329 -8.91 -6.42 15.71
C THR A 329 -9.42 -5.76 14.43
N LEU A 330 -10.75 -5.75 14.20
CA LEU A 330 -11.29 -5.07 13.01
C LEU A 330 -11.08 -3.55 13.08
N PHE A 331 -11.27 -2.94 14.25
CA PHE A 331 -11.10 -1.50 14.38
C PHE A 331 -9.63 -1.07 14.26
N ASN A 332 -8.67 -1.92 14.59
CA ASN A 332 -7.25 -1.68 14.36
C ASN A 332 -6.87 -1.64 12.86
N ARG A 333 -7.78 -1.96 11.94
CA ARG A 333 -7.59 -1.77 10.50
C ARG A 333 -7.24 -0.31 10.12
N TRP A 334 -7.58 0.66 10.97
CA TRP A 334 -7.13 2.04 10.80
C TRP A 334 -5.60 2.21 10.73
N GLN A 335 -4.83 1.27 11.28
CA GLN A 335 -3.36 1.28 11.19
C GLN A 335 -2.92 1.04 9.73
N GLN A 336 -3.61 0.16 9.00
CA GLN A 336 -3.36 -0.03 7.57
C GLN A 336 -3.77 1.21 6.76
N GLU A 337 -4.84 1.90 7.14
CA GLU A 337 -5.22 3.18 6.52
C GLU A 337 -4.16 4.26 6.76
N ASN A 338 -3.59 4.33 7.97
CA ASN A 338 -2.47 5.23 8.28
C ASN A 338 -1.20 4.84 7.51
N PHE A 339 -0.92 3.54 7.36
CA PHE A 339 0.16 3.07 6.49
C PHE A 339 -0.01 3.62 5.07
N PHE A 340 -1.18 3.47 4.43
CA PHE A 340 -1.41 4.01 3.10
C PHE A 340 -1.29 5.53 3.05
N LYS A 341 -1.88 6.23 4.03
CA LYS A 341 -1.78 7.70 4.14
C LYS A 341 -0.31 8.14 4.14
N TYR A 342 0.51 7.52 4.96
CA TYR A 342 1.94 7.83 5.07
C TYR A 342 2.71 7.45 3.79
N MET A 343 2.48 6.27 3.24
CA MET A 343 3.11 5.81 2.00
C MET A 343 2.78 6.71 0.80
N LEU A 344 1.57 7.25 0.75
CA LEU A 344 1.17 8.21 -0.28
C LEU A 344 1.85 9.57 -0.11
N ALA A 345 1.87 10.10 1.11
CA ALA A 345 2.39 11.43 1.39
C ALA A 345 3.92 11.47 1.26
N ASP A 346 4.60 10.54 1.90
CA ASP A 346 6.06 10.59 2.07
C ASP A 346 6.83 9.68 1.10
N TYR A 347 6.29 8.51 0.74
CA TYR A 347 6.97 7.55 -0.15
C TYR A 347 6.47 7.59 -1.60
N SER A 348 5.49 8.47 -1.91
CA SER A 348 4.94 8.60 -3.26
C SER A 348 4.50 7.26 -3.85
N LEU A 349 3.68 6.52 -3.09
CA LEU A 349 3.23 5.17 -3.47
C LEU A 349 2.51 5.16 -4.83
N ASP A 350 1.79 6.23 -5.18
CA ASP A 350 1.05 6.36 -6.44
C ASP A 350 1.93 6.61 -7.66
N HIS A 351 3.21 6.92 -7.48
CA HIS A 351 4.11 7.16 -8.61
C HIS A 351 4.50 5.85 -9.28
N LEU A 352 3.95 5.64 -10.47
CA LEU A 352 4.34 4.55 -11.35
C LEU A 352 5.67 4.89 -12.01
N VAL A 353 6.75 4.19 -11.63
CA VAL A 353 8.12 4.40 -12.15
C VAL A 353 8.31 3.65 -13.48
N GLN A 354 7.28 2.95 -13.98
CA GLN A 354 7.36 2.06 -15.13
C GLN A 354 6.71 2.65 -16.37
N TYR A 355 7.43 2.55 -17.50
CA TYR A 355 6.97 2.99 -18.82
C TYR A 355 6.89 1.84 -19.85
N GLY A 356 7.36 0.63 -19.52
CA GLY A 356 7.28 -0.54 -20.39
C GLY A 356 5.89 -1.14 -20.37
N THR A 357 5.44 -1.63 -21.52
CA THR A 357 4.16 -2.33 -21.68
C THR A 357 4.37 -3.77 -22.11
N GLU A 358 3.41 -4.62 -21.80
CA GLU A 358 3.29 -6.00 -22.26
C GLU A 358 1.92 -6.21 -22.90
N PRO A 359 1.79 -7.05 -23.93
CA PRO A 359 0.48 -7.41 -24.46
C PRO A 359 -0.31 -8.19 -23.39
N ILE A 360 -1.62 -8.03 -23.42
CA ILE A 360 -2.55 -8.89 -22.66
C ILE A 360 -2.91 -10.07 -23.58
N ASP A 361 -3.10 -11.25 -23.00
CA ASP A 361 -3.55 -12.42 -23.74
C ASP A 361 -4.86 -12.11 -24.50
N VAL A 362 -4.88 -12.42 -25.79
CA VAL A 362 -6.01 -12.17 -26.70
C VAL A 362 -7.28 -12.92 -26.29
N GLU A 363 -7.15 -14.03 -25.56
CA GLU A 363 -8.28 -14.80 -25.02
C GLU A 363 -8.88 -14.17 -23.74
N SER A 364 -8.21 -13.16 -23.17
CA SER A 364 -8.69 -12.48 -21.97
C SER A 364 -10.04 -11.79 -22.20
N LYS A 365 -11.00 -12.06 -21.32
CA LYS A 365 -12.33 -11.46 -21.37
C LYS A 365 -12.31 -10.03 -20.83
N ILE A 366 -12.67 -9.08 -21.67
CA ILE A 366 -12.77 -7.66 -21.35
C ILE A 366 -14.22 -7.19 -21.40
N VAL A 367 -14.51 -6.06 -20.75
CA VAL A 367 -15.81 -5.41 -20.90
C VAL A 367 -15.93 -4.85 -22.32
N ASN A 368 -16.97 -5.24 -23.03
CA ASN A 368 -17.23 -4.78 -24.38
C ASN A 368 -17.36 -3.24 -24.42
N PRO A 369 -16.53 -2.52 -25.20
CA PRO A 369 -16.63 -1.07 -25.30
C PRO A 369 -17.99 -0.57 -25.78
N ALA A 370 -18.64 -1.28 -26.72
CA ALA A 370 -19.98 -0.95 -27.21
C ALA A 370 -21.03 -1.08 -26.07
N TYR A 371 -20.98 -2.16 -25.31
CA TYR A 371 -21.83 -2.33 -24.12
C TYR A 371 -21.63 -1.19 -23.12
N ARG A 372 -20.39 -0.78 -22.88
CA ARG A 372 -20.06 0.32 -21.96
C ARG A 372 -20.69 1.64 -22.39
N VAL A 373 -20.64 1.97 -23.68
CA VAL A 373 -21.23 3.20 -24.23
C VAL A 373 -22.74 3.21 -24.00
N ILE A 374 -23.43 2.16 -24.39
CA ILE A 374 -24.90 2.08 -24.23
C ILE A 374 -25.28 2.06 -22.73
N ASN A 375 -24.57 1.33 -21.91
CA ASN A 375 -24.84 1.29 -20.47
C ASN A 375 -24.64 2.68 -19.79
N TYR A 376 -23.67 3.48 -20.26
CA TYR A 376 -23.50 4.85 -19.81
C TYR A 376 -24.66 5.75 -20.24
N GLN A 377 -25.10 5.65 -21.50
CA GLN A 377 -26.25 6.40 -22.01
C GLN A 377 -27.52 6.02 -21.23
N LEU A 378 -27.76 4.73 -21.03
CA LEU A 378 -28.88 4.21 -20.27
C LEU A 378 -28.89 4.76 -18.82
N LYS A 379 -27.76 4.77 -18.15
CA LYS A 379 -27.62 5.34 -16.79
C LYS A 379 -28.00 6.81 -16.79
N LYS A 380 -27.49 7.59 -17.74
CA LYS A 380 -27.76 9.02 -17.86
C LYS A 380 -29.24 9.33 -18.12
N GLU A 381 -29.88 8.53 -18.99
CA GLU A 381 -31.32 8.71 -19.28
C GLU A 381 -32.21 8.24 -18.10
N ARG A 382 -31.82 7.19 -17.36
CA ARG A 382 -32.50 6.81 -16.12
C ARG A 382 -32.42 7.88 -15.04
N GLU A 383 -31.27 8.53 -14.87
CA GLU A 383 -31.12 9.65 -13.94
C GLU A 383 -32.00 10.85 -14.32
N LYS A 384 -32.10 11.18 -15.63
CA LYS A 384 -33.01 12.23 -16.10
C LYS A 384 -34.46 11.86 -15.84
N LEU A 385 -34.85 10.62 -16.13
CA LEU A 385 -36.20 10.10 -15.85
C LEU A 385 -36.55 10.19 -14.36
N GLN A 386 -35.63 9.81 -13.47
CA GLN A 386 -35.83 9.92 -12.02
C GLN A 386 -36.01 11.37 -11.59
N ARG A 387 -35.25 12.32 -12.15
CA ARG A 387 -35.40 13.76 -11.86
C ARG A 387 -36.77 14.28 -12.29
N LEU A 388 -37.26 13.88 -13.46
CA LEU A 388 -38.60 14.23 -13.94
C LEU A 388 -39.69 13.67 -13.03
N LYS A 389 -39.59 12.38 -12.64
CA LYS A 389 -40.52 11.75 -11.71
C LYS A 389 -40.52 12.44 -10.33
N ALA A 390 -39.33 12.81 -9.80
CA ALA A 390 -39.21 13.54 -8.56
C ALA A 390 -39.82 14.95 -8.64
N SER A 391 -39.65 15.65 -9.78
CA SER A 391 -40.26 16.96 -10.03
C SER A 391 -41.79 16.86 -10.10
N LEU A 392 -42.34 15.85 -10.74
CA LEU A 392 -43.77 15.59 -10.78
C LEU A 392 -44.31 15.34 -9.35
N LEU A 393 -43.66 14.50 -8.54
CA LEU A 393 -44.08 14.21 -7.15
C LEU A 393 -44.07 15.45 -6.26
N LYS A 394 -43.07 16.34 -6.42
CA LYS A 394 -43.04 17.63 -5.69
C LYS A 394 -44.24 18.50 -6.04
N LYS A 395 -44.62 18.57 -7.31
CA LYS A 395 -45.78 19.35 -7.77
C LYS A 395 -47.12 18.74 -7.41
N VAL A 396 -47.19 17.42 -7.23
CA VAL A 396 -48.41 16.73 -6.72
C VAL A 396 -48.64 17.02 -5.23
N LYS A 397 -47.56 17.13 -4.43
CA LYS A 397 -47.68 17.42 -2.98
C LYS A 397 -48.03 18.86 -2.62
N LEU A 398 -47.84 19.82 -3.56
CA LEU A 398 -48.08 21.27 -3.32
C LEU A 398 -49.54 21.71 -3.55
N ASN A 399 -50.48 20.84 -3.87
CA ASN A 399 -51.79 21.17 -4.43
C ASN A 399 -52.97 21.11 -3.41
N THR A 400 -52.79 21.46 -2.16
CA THR A 400 -53.92 21.44 -1.21
C THR A 400 -54.56 22.84 -0.91
N THR A 401 -54.07 23.94 -1.53
CA THR A 401 -54.52 25.28 -1.15
C THR A 401 -54.46 26.36 -2.27
N GLU A 402 -54.65 26.05 -3.57
CA GLU A 402 -54.41 27.05 -4.64
C GLU A 402 -55.69 27.53 -5.35
N GLN A 403 -55.72 28.85 -5.73
CA GLN A 403 -56.74 29.54 -6.52
C GLN A 403 -56.87 28.97 -7.96
N LEU A 404 -58.04 29.12 -8.61
CA LEU A 404 -58.48 28.46 -9.85
C LEU A 404 -57.54 28.65 -11.03
N ASP A 405 -56.88 29.85 -11.20
CA ASP A 405 -55.96 30.13 -12.29
C ASP A 405 -54.59 29.45 -12.10
N GLN A 406 -54.10 29.36 -10.85
CA GLN A 406 -52.90 28.58 -10.50
C GLN A 406 -53.15 27.10 -10.71
N PHE A 407 -54.35 26.61 -10.49
CA PHE A 407 -54.74 25.22 -10.72
C PHE A 407 -54.65 24.84 -12.23
N LYS A 408 -55.14 25.67 -13.16
CA LYS A 408 -55.03 25.47 -14.60
C LYS A 408 -53.59 25.40 -15.08
N GLN A 409 -52.72 26.31 -14.64
CA GLN A 409 -51.28 26.29 -14.94
C GLN A 409 -50.60 25.06 -14.38
N THR A 410 -50.96 24.63 -13.18
CA THR A 410 -50.38 23.45 -12.52
C THR A 410 -50.79 22.15 -13.25
N VAL A 411 -52.04 22.07 -13.76
CA VAL A 411 -52.53 20.92 -14.57
C VAL A 411 -51.75 20.86 -15.91
N ALA A 412 -51.57 21.98 -16.59
CA ALA A 412 -50.79 22.04 -17.85
C ALA A 412 -49.34 21.60 -17.66
N ILE A 413 -48.68 22.05 -16.57
CA ILE A 413 -47.29 21.66 -16.26
C ILE A 413 -47.23 20.15 -15.89
N LYS A 414 -48.21 19.60 -15.17
CA LYS A 414 -48.28 18.15 -14.87
C LYS A 414 -48.42 17.33 -16.14
N ALA A 415 -49.33 17.74 -17.08
CA ALA A 415 -49.50 17.10 -18.37
C ALA A 415 -48.23 17.09 -19.18
N MET A 416 -47.51 18.24 -19.26
CA MET A 416 -46.23 18.35 -19.92
C MET A 416 -45.16 17.45 -19.30
N LEU A 417 -45.08 17.38 -17.97
CA LEU A 417 -44.13 16.49 -17.27
C LEU A 417 -44.44 15.02 -17.53
N LEU A 418 -45.71 14.63 -17.59
CA LEU A 418 -46.14 13.25 -17.90
C LEU A 418 -45.70 12.88 -19.31
N THR A 419 -45.95 13.72 -20.31
CA THR A 419 -45.53 13.51 -21.69
C THR A 419 -44.00 13.36 -21.78
N GLN A 420 -43.24 14.20 -21.05
CA GLN A 420 -41.76 14.08 -21.00
C GLN A 420 -41.30 12.79 -20.34
N ILE A 421 -41.98 12.36 -19.28
CA ILE A 421 -41.70 11.08 -18.58
C ILE A 421 -41.96 9.90 -19.51
N GLU A 422 -43.08 9.89 -20.25
CA GLU A 422 -43.40 8.84 -21.21
C GLU A 422 -42.39 8.76 -22.36
N ALA A 423 -42.03 9.89 -22.92
CA ALA A 423 -41.00 9.99 -23.98
C ALA A 423 -39.66 9.46 -23.47
N LYS A 424 -39.23 9.85 -22.24
CA LYS A 424 -37.99 9.37 -21.63
C LYS A 424 -38.04 7.89 -21.26
N GLN A 425 -39.21 7.39 -20.83
CA GLN A 425 -39.40 5.96 -20.53
C GLN A 425 -39.21 5.13 -21.81
N LYS A 426 -39.74 5.57 -22.97
CA LYS A 426 -39.53 4.89 -24.26
C LYS A 426 -38.03 4.82 -24.61
N VAL A 427 -37.28 5.93 -24.44
CA VAL A 427 -35.83 5.94 -24.68
C VAL A 427 -35.09 4.98 -23.73
N VAL A 428 -35.45 4.97 -22.45
CA VAL A 428 -34.86 4.04 -21.47
C VAL A 428 -35.16 2.58 -21.82
N ASN A 429 -36.36 2.28 -22.28
CA ASN A 429 -36.74 0.94 -22.70
C ASN A 429 -35.93 0.51 -23.94
N GLN A 430 -35.84 1.37 -24.96
CA GLN A 430 -35.06 1.08 -26.17
C GLN A 430 -33.58 0.83 -25.82
N LEU A 431 -32.94 1.72 -25.08
CA LEU A 431 -31.55 1.54 -24.65
C LEU A 431 -31.36 0.28 -23.78
N THR A 432 -32.39 -0.16 -23.07
CA THR A 432 -32.34 -1.40 -22.30
C THR A 432 -32.35 -2.62 -23.22
N THR A 433 -33.16 -2.60 -24.27
CA THR A 433 -33.21 -3.64 -25.32
C THR A 433 -31.86 -3.70 -26.04
N ASP A 434 -31.38 -2.55 -26.57
CA ASP A 434 -30.11 -2.45 -27.30
C ASP A 434 -28.94 -2.96 -26.46
N ARG A 435 -28.92 -2.63 -25.16
CA ARG A 435 -27.90 -3.13 -24.24
C ARG A 435 -27.95 -4.65 -24.06
N ASN A 436 -29.13 -5.24 -24.00
CA ASN A 436 -29.30 -6.68 -23.80
C ASN A 436 -28.89 -7.52 -25.01
N GLU A 437 -28.92 -6.93 -26.21
CA GLU A 437 -28.47 -7.56 -27.46
C GLU A 437 -26.93 -7.60 -27.57
N ILE A 438 -26.22 -6.75 -26.81
CA ILE A 438 -24.77 -6.65 -26.87
C ILE A 438 -24.15 -7.48 -25.74
N PRO A 439 -23.23 -8.40 -26.02
CA PRO A 439 -22.54 -9.15 -25.00
C PRO A 439 -21.74 -8.21 -24.07
N ALA A 440 -21.96 -8.35 -22.76
CA ALA A 440 -21.30 -7.48 -21.78
C ALA A 440 -19.77 -7.66 -21.74
N LYS A 441 -19.29 -8.85 -22.14
CA LYS A 441 -17.86 -9.19 -22.24
C LYS A 441 -17.58 -9.82 -23.59
N ILE A 442 -16.40 -9.49 -24.14
CA ILE A 442 -15.83 -10.05 -25.37
C ILE A 442 -14.39 -10.48 -25.10
N LYS A 443 -13.80 -11.30 -25.98
CA LYS A 443 -12.36 -11.56 -25.96
C LYS A 443 -11.59 -10.33 -26.45
N LEU A 444 -10.41 -10.08 -25.88
CA LEU A 444 -9.56 -8.95 -26.32
C LEU A 444 -9.20 -9.05 -27.80
N GLY A 445 -9.01 -10.28 -28.32
CA GLY A 445 -8.72 -10.55 -29.73
C GLY A 445 -9.81 -10.10 -30.71
N GLU A 446 -11.06 -9.96 -30.26
CA GLU A 446 -12.17 -9.45 -31.07
C GLU A 446 -12.09 -7.94 -31.33
N LEU A 447 -11.23 -7.23 -30.59
CA LEU A 447 -10.97 -5.81 -30.86
C LEU A 447 -9.91 -5.63 -31.96
N PRO A 448 -10.04 -4.58 -32.80
CA PRO A 448 -8.96 -4.17 -33.69
C PRO A 448 -7.66 -3.96 -32.92
N GLU A 449 -6.53 -4.34 -33.51
CA GLU A 449 -5.23 -4.34 -32.85
C GLU A 449 -4.88 -2.99 -32.21
N GLU A 450 -5.18 -1.89 -32.88
CA GLU A 450 -4.97 -0.51 -32.42
C GLU A 450 -5.79 -0.15 -31.15
N LYS A 451 -6.87 -0.88 -30.87
CA LYS A 451 -7.77 -0.66 -29.74
C LYS A 451 -7.59 -1.67 -28.63
N ARG A 452 -6.65 -2.62 -28.79
CA ARG A 452 -6.38 -3.61 -27.76
C ARG A 452 -5.73 -2.95 -26.55
N TYR A 453 -6.13 -3.45 -25.38
CA TYR A 453 -5.52 -3.03 -24.12
C TYR A 453 -4.14 -3.64 -23.98
N THR A 454 -3.24 -2.91 -23.34
CA THR A 454 -1.93 -3.37 -22.90
C THR A 454 -1.88 -3.32 -21.38
N LYS A 455 -0.97 -4.08 -20.76
CA LYS A 455 -0.66 -3.97 -19.33
C LYS A 455 0.72 -3.35 -19.15
N LEU A 456 0.93 -2.68 -18.03
CA LEU A 456 2.26 -2.23 -17.64
C LEU A 456 3.11 -3.43 -17.20
N LYS A 457 4.41 -3.39 -17.50
CA LYS A 457 5.36 -4.32 -16.87
C LYS A 457 5.32 -4.10 -15.37
N THR A 458 4.92 -5.10 -14.60
CA THR A 458 4.66 -4.96 -13.17
C THR A 458 5.92 -5.07 -12.30
N GLU A 459 6.98 -5.72 -12.80
CA GLU A 459 8.17 -6.06 -12.02
C GLU A 459 8.84 -4.84 -11.36
N SER A 460 9.00 -3.73 -12.08
CA SER A 460 9.60 -2.53 -11.50
C SER A 460 8.74 -1.90 -10.41
N ALA A 461 7.42 -1.87 -10.61
CA ALA A 461 6.49 -1.35 -9.61
C ALA A 461 6.49 -2.25 -8.37
N TYR A 462 6.56 -3.57 -8.58
CA TYR A 462 6.64 -4.57 -7.53
C TYR A 462 7.93 -4.41 -6.72
N PHE A 463 9.10 -4.38 -7.39
CA PHE A 463 10.39 -4.17 -6.73
C PHE A 463 10.41 -2.87 -5.93
N MET A 464 9.96 -1.75 -6.53
CA MET A 464 9.95 -0.46 -5.83
C MET A 464 8.98 -0.46 -4.65
N SER A 465 7.84 -1.15 -4.74
CA SER A 465 6.92 -1.32 -3.61
C SER A 465 7.58 -2.15 -2.50
N THR A 466 8.25 -3.24 -2.83
CA THR A 466 9.00 -4.08 -1.86
C THR A 466 10.13 -3.28 -1.18
N LEU A 467 10.91 -2.51 -1.94
CA LEU A 467 11.96 -1.65 -1.36
C LEU A 467 11.37 -0.58 -0.44
N LYS A 468 10.23 0.01 -0.79
CA LYS A 468 9.50 0.95 0.08
C LYS A 468 9.00 0.27 1.36
N MET A 469 8.61 -1.01 1.31
CA MET A 469 8.27 -1.79 2.51
C MET A 469 9.46 -1.89 3.46
N ILE A 470 10.64 -2.26 2.95
CA ILE A 470 11.87 -2.31 3.75
C ILE A 470 12.15 -0.95 4.41
N CYS A 471 12.11 0.13 3.64
CA CYS A 471 12.34 1.49 4.16
C CYS A 471 11.29 1.89 5.21
N TYR A 472 10.01 1.58 4.97
CA TYR A 472 8.94 1.88 5.92
C TYR A 472 9.10 1.10 7.24
N ARG A 473 9.47 -0.19 7.17
CA ARG A 473 9.75 -1.01 8.34
C ARG A 473 10.98 -0.52 9.09
N ALA A 474 12.03 -0.10 8.38
CA ALA A 474 13.21 0.51 8.99
C ALA A 474 12.88 1.81 9.76
N GLU A 475 12.12 2.72 9.15
CA GLU A 475 11.63 3.91 9.87
C GLU A 475 10.74 3.53 11.06
N SER A 476 9.91 2.49 10.92
CA SER A 476 9.04 2.03 12.02
C SER A 476 9.86 1.46 13.17
N ALA A 477 10.97 0.75 12.89
CA ALA A 477 11.88 0.25 13.90
C ALA A 477 12.50 1.41 14.71
N ILE A 478 13.00 2.45 14.04
CA ILE A 478 13.52 3.65 14.71
C ILE A 478 12.40 4.39 15.47
N ALA A 479 11.19 4.48 14.91
CA ALA A 479 10.06 5.10 15.59
C ALA A 479 9.66 4.35 16.88
N ASN A 480 9.83 3.03 16.92
CA ASN A 480 9.58 2.21 18.12
C ASN A 480 10.62 2.47 19.21
N LEU A 481 11.90 2.71 18.87
CA LEU A 481 12.91 3.12 19.85
C LEU A 481 12.52 4.44 20.54
N LEU A 482 11.82 5.32 19.84
CA LEU A 482 11.33 6.58 20.38
C LEU A 482 10.04 6.43 21.21
N GLN A 483 9.43 5.24 21.29
CA GLN A 483 8.10 5.07 21.90
C GLN A 483 8.06 5.46 23.38
N ASN A 484 9.11 5.17 24.12
CA ASN A 484 9.20 5.50 25.54
C ASN A 484 9.69 6.93 25.82
N MET A 485 10.20 7.63 24.80
CA MET A 485 10.93 8.88 24.95
C MET A 485 10.14 10.09 24.40
N TYR A 486 9.31 9.88 23.40
CA TYR A 486 8.64 10.96 22.64
C TYR A 486 7.16 10.64 22.50
N GLY A 487 6.32 11.45 23.08
CA GLY A 487 4.86 11.50 23.01
C GLY A 487 4.06 10.35 22.38
N ARG A 488 2.76 10.43 22.50
CA ARG A 488 1.82 9.37 22.08
C ARG A 488 1.58 9.29 20.55
N TYR A 489 2.04 10.27 19.77
CA TYR A 489 1.66 10.41 18.36
C TYR A 489 2.70 9.83 17.40
N THR A 490 2.33 8.81 16.64
CA THR A 490 3.18 8.18 15.62
C THR A 490 3.61 9.16 14.53
N GLU A 491 2.77 10.14 14.18
CA GLU A 491 3.09 11.17 13.18
C GLU A 491 4.24 12.08 13.63
N GLU A 492 4.30 12.45 14.92
CA GLU A 492 5.39 13.26 15.49
C GLU A 492 6.74 12.51 15.43
N LYS A 493 6.73 11.20 15.74
CA LYS A 493 7.94 10.36 15.67
C LYS A 493 8.48 10.27 14.25
N ARG A 494 7.62 10.07 13.26
CA ARG A 494 8.02 10.03 11.86
C ARG A 494 8.52 11.39 11.34
N MET A 495 7.92 12.49 11.79
CA MET A 495 8.42 13.82 11.52
C MET A 495 9.82 14.04 12.12
N PHE A 496 10.04 13.57 13.33
CA PHE A 496 11.35 13.63 13.98
C PHE A 496 12.41 12.82 13.21
N ILE A 497 12.10 11.59 12.79
CA ILE A 497 12.99 10.77 11.95
C ILE A 497 13.29 11.48 10.63
N LYS A 498 12.31 12.11 10.00
CA LYS A 498 12.50 12.89 8.78
C LYS A 498 13.47 14.06 9.01
N ASN A 499 13.41 14.72 10.17
CA ASN A 499 14.36 15.77 10.54
C ASN A 499 15.77 15.19 10.70
N ILE A 500 15.94 14.02 11.35
CA ILE A 500 17.22 13.32 11.41
C ILE A 500 17.76 13.08 9.99
N ILE A 501 16.97 12.45 9.11
CA ILE A 501 17.38 12.09 7.74
C ILE A 501 17.88 13.31 6.95
N THR A 502 17.22 14.46 7.10
CA THR A 502 17.56 15.67 6.35
C THR A 502 18.68 16.48 6.97
N THR A 503 19.08 16.18 8.22
CA THR A 503 20.15 16.88 8.91
C THR A 503 21.51 16.43 8.36
N PRO A 504 22.44 17.38 8.12
CA PRO A 504 23.81 17.05 7.73
C PRO A 504 24.55 16.28 8.83
N ALA A 505 25.55 15.50 8.44
CA ALA A 505 26.44 14.83 9.38
C ALA A 505 27.89 14.90 8.90
N ASP A 506 28.81 14.82 9.85
CA ASP A 506 30.23 14.63 9.55
C ASP A 506 30.52 13.14 9.43
N LEU A 507 31.30 12.75 8.43
CA LEU A 507 31.77 11.39 8.20
C LEU A 507 33.25 11.32 8.50
N ILE A 508 33.65 10.53 9.49
CA ILE A 508 35.02 10.46 9.98
C ILE A 508 35.44 8.98 10.03
N PRO A 509 36.15 8.48 9.01
CA PRO A 509 36.67 7.13 9.01
C PRO A 509 37.93 7.05 9.89
N ASP A 510 38.07 5.98 10.65
CA ASP A 510 39.28 5.56 11.34
C ASP A 510 39.64 4.15 10.85
N ILE A 511 40.56 4.11 9.88
CA ILE A 511 41.00 2.87 9.25
C ILE A 511 41.76 1.98 10.22
N LYS A 512 42.46 2.56 11.20
CA LYS A 512 43.24 1.79 12.19
C LYS A 512 42.34 1.00 13.12
N ASN A 513 41.23 1.61 13.52
CA ASN A 513 40.26 0.99 14.42
C ASN A 513 39.09 0.35 13.67
N ASN A 514 39.09 0.35 12.32
CA ASN A 514 38.00 -0.12 11.48
C ASN A 514 36.63 0.49 11.84
N THR A 515 36.60 1.82 12.07
CA THR A 515 35.34 2.51 12.38
C THR A 515 35.05 3.64 11.40
N LEU A 516 33.75 3.91 11.23
CA LEU A 516 33.22 5.07 10.52
C LEU A 516 32.30 5.84 11.47
N THR A 517 32.80 6.96 11.99
CA THR A 517 31.98 7.82 12.85
C THR A 517 31.06 8.70 12.00
N ILE A 518 29.75 8.66 12.31
CA ILE A 518 28.71 9.51 11.76
C ILE A 518 28.28 10.47 12.87
N LYS A 519 28.73 11.72 12.81
CA LYS A 519 28.37 12.74 13.79
C LYS A 519 27.28 13.63 13.22
N LEU A 520 26.05 13.46 13.75
CA LEU A 520 24.90 14.26 13.31
C LEU A 520 25.03 15.71 13.81
N HIS A 521 24.76 16.67 12.95
CA HIS A 521 24.69 18.07 13.35
C HIS A 521 23.49 18.35 14.28
N SER A 522 23.51 19.50 14.95
CA SER A 522 22.47 19.90 15.88
C SER A 522 21.10 19.98 15.21
N LEU A 523 20.11 19.38 15.85
CA LEU A 523 18.72 19.64 15.56
C LEU A 523 18.31 20.98 16.20
N ASN A 524 17.19 21.55 15.73
CA ASN A 524 16.73 22.87 16.13
C ASN A 524 16.28 22.97 17.62
N THR A 525 16.22 21.85 18.34
CA THR A 525 15.74 21.81 19.73
C THR A 525 16.70 21.01 20.64
N PRO A 526 16.98 21.46 21.87
CA PRO A 526 17.79 20.73 22.84
C PRO A 526 17.25 19.31 23.10
N LYS A 527 15.94 19.19 23.29
CA LYS A 527 15.29 17.89 23.48
C LYS A 527 15.48 16.95 22.29
N GLY A 528 15.49 17.50 21.07
CA GLY A 528 15.77 16.71 19.87
C GLY A 528 17.20 16.16 19.87
N ASN A 529 18.17 16.95 20.31
CA ASN A 529 19.58 16.50 20.42
C ASN A 529 19.76 15.42 21.49
N GLU A 530 19.07 15.54 22.64
CA GLU A 530 19.05 14.51 23.68
C GLU A 530 18.46 13.18 23.17
N LEU A 531 17.37 13.25 22.40
CA LEU A 531 16.76 12.07 21.78
C LEU A 531 17.71 11.42 20.76
N VAL A 532 18.43 12.21 19.97
CA VAL A 532 19.46 11.70 19.06
C VAL A 532 20.58 10.99 19.83
N ALA A 533 21.06 11.55 20.94
CA ALA A 533 22.08 10.91 21.78
C ALA A 533 21.59 9.54 22.30
N GLN A 534 20.31 9.43 22.68
CA GLN A 534 19.73 8.16 23.10
C GLN A 534 19.65 7.15 21.95
N ILE A 535 19.25 7.61 20.74
CA ILE A 535 19.25 6.76 19.55
C ILE A 535 20.68 6.29 19.23
N CYS A 536 21.69 7.15 19.32
CA CYS A 536 23.08 6.80 19.09
C CYS A 536 23.53 5.61 19.98
N LYS A 537 23.14 5.58 21.25
CA LYS A 537 23.48 4.46 22.15
C LYS A 537 22.96 3.13 21.59
N THR A 538 21.67 3.07 21.26
CA THR A 538 21.06 1.84 20.73
C THR A 538 21.64 1.45 19.36
N LEU A 539 21.92 2.45 18.49
CA LEU A 539 22.52 2.16 17.20
C LEU A 539 23.97 1.64 17.33
N ASN A 540 24.73 2.14 18.29
CA ASN A 540 26.09 1.68 18.55
C ASN A 540 26.11 0.24 19.10
N GLU A 541 25.11 -0.15 19.89
CA GLU A 541 24.94 -1.54 20.36
C GLU A 541 24.71 -2.54 19.22
N SER A 542 24.28 -2.08 18.04
CA SER A 542 24.06 -2.94 16.88
C SER A 542 25.35 -3.37 16.18
N GLU A 543 26.50 -2.73 16.47
CA GLU A 543 27.80 -2.97 15.83
C GLU A 543 27.73 -3.10 14.30
N THR A 544 26.87 -2.30 13.68
CA THR A 544 26.58 -2.39 12.25
C THR A 544 27.82 -2.08 11.42
N ILE A 545 28.18 -2.97 10.50
CA ILE A 545 29.25 -2.77 9.52
C ILE A 545 28.65 -2.15 8.26
N TYR A 546 29.31 -1.11 7.72
CA TYR A 546 28.87 -0.51 6.47
C TYR A 546 29.04 -1.51 5.30
N PRO A 547 28.01 -1.75 4.45
CA PRO A 547 28.05 -2.74 3.39
C PRO A 547 29.22 -2.55 2.42
N GLY A 548 29.97 -3.62 2.15
CA GLY A 548 31.14 -3.60 1.26
C GLY A 548 32.43 -3.07 1.89
N THR A 549 32.45 -2.83 3.21
CA THR A 549 33.65 -2.43 3.99
C THR A 549 33.80 -3.30 5.23
N ASN A 550 34.89 -3.08 5.98
CA ASN A 550 35.09 -3.62 7.32
C ASN A 550 34.87 -2.55 8.41
N LEU A 551 34.24 -1.42 8.06
CA LEU A 551 34.08 -0.28 8.96
C LEU A 551 32.82 -0.47 9.81
N THR A 552 32.99 -0.59 11.12
CA THR A 552 31.88 -0.53 12.09
C THR A 552 31.41 0.90 12.24
N MET A 553 30.11 1.13 12.10
CA MET A 553 29.51 2.45 12.19
C MET A 553 29.43 2.89 13.65
N VAL A 554 29.89 4.10 13.94
CA VAL A 554 29.81 4.73 15.26
C VAL A 554 28.96 6.00 15.14
N TYR A 555 27.86 6.05 15.87
CA TYR A 555 26.91 7.16 15.82
C TYR A 555 27.17 8.12 16.98
N LYS A 556 27.27 9.41 16.67
CA LYS A 556 27.46 10.49 17.64
C LYS A 556 26.47 11.63 17.40
N SER A 557 26.07 12.26 18.47
CA SER A 557 25.29 13.51 18.45
C SER A 557 26.21 14.71 18.76
N VAL A 558 25.66 15.92 18.71
CA VAL A 558 26.37 17.13 19.18
C VAL A 558 26.53 17.17 20.70
N VAL A 559 25.79 16.35 21.43
CA VAL A 559 25.82 16.29 22.90
C VAL A 559 26.89 15.32 23.38
N ASP A 560 27.32 14.39 22.52
CA ASP A 560 28.42 13.46 22.74
C ASP A 560 29.75 14.14 22.37
#